data_546260027f297d88cdf6e19e8efac714
#
_entry.id   546260027f297d88cdf6e19e8efac714
#
_cell.length_a   1.000
_cell.length_b   1.000
_cell.length_c   1.000
_cell.angle_alpha   90.00
_cell.angle_beta   90.00
_cell.angle_gamma   90.00
#
_symmetry.space_group_name_H-M   'P 1'
#
loop_
_entity.id
_entity.type
_entity.pdbx_description
1 polymer ?
#
loop_
_entity_poly.entity_id
_entity_poly.type
_entity_poly.pdbx_seq_one_letter_code
_entity_poly.pdbx_strand_id
1 'polypeptide(L)'
;SPVENRLRGMVGLYAFKQEHDFYQAFKSNGLPDVLLMNAGEPGAQQFPDTVYLNSYDREDTDEAIFGSLSYDITDDLEITVGARFFRPEVTVKGFFGFGQGFTPQWSSNGENKCTTQVDYKDAPCLNVDKGIKESEQIGRVNLTWSLSNDHMVYATWSEGYRPGGINRAPAATEYVSDFLTNYEFGWKTMWADGTFQFNGAVFQADWEDFQVSFVGANAITQVNNGPSADVT
;
A
#
# COMPACT_ATOMS: atom_id res chain seq x y z
N SER A 1 7.65 -5.48 -39.45
CA SER A 1 7.06 -6.71 -39.98
C SER A 1 5.59 -6.58 -40.00
N PRO A 2 4.87 -6.89 -41.06
CA PRO A 2 3.44 -6.97 -41.03
C PRO A 2 3.08 -8.02 -39.98
N VAL A 3 2.30 -7.64 -38.97
CA VAL A 3 1.80 -8.56 -37.95
C VAL A 3 0.72 -9.37 -38.63
N GLU A 4 1.02 -10.58 -39.05
CA GLU A 4 0.10 -11.49 -39.75
C GLU A 4 -1.13 -11.87 -38.90
N ASN A 5 -1.08 -11.66 -37.58
CA ASN A 5 -2.15 -11.97 -36.65
C ASN A 5 -2.75 -10.70 -36.05
N ARG A 6 -4.02 -10.45 -36.35
CA ARG A 6 -4.82 -9.36 -35.74
C ARG A 6 -5.01 -9.52 -34.24
N LEU A 7 -4.79 -10.70 -33.71
CA LEU A 7 -4.94 -11.02 -32.29
C LEU A 7 -3.57 -11.26 -31.65
N ARG A 8 -3.26 -10.51 -30.59
CA ARG A 8 -2.04 -10.63 -29.79
C ARG A 8 -2.42 -10.74 -28.33
N GLY A 9 -1.74 -11.60 -27.57
CA GLY A 9 -2.05 -11.79 -26.17
C GLY A 9 -0.82 -12.09 -25.33
N MET A 10 -0.95 -11.79 -24.06
CA MET A 10 0.04 -12.08 -23.03
C MET A 10 -0.68 -12.59 -21.78
N VAL A 11 -0.08 -13.57 -21.11
CA VAL A 11 -0.47 -14.01 -19.77
C VAL A 11 0.78 -14.12 -18.91
N GLY A 12 0.66 -13.76 -17.64
CA GLY A 12 1.78 -13.82 -16.70
C GLY A 12 1.32 -14.22 -15.31
N LEU A 13 2.26 -14.72 -14.54
CA LEU A 13 2.12 -15.00 -13.11
C LEU A 13 3.06 -14.06 -12.36
N TYR A 14 2.65 -13.64 -11.20
CA TYR A 14 3.45 -12.81 -10.29
C TYR A 14 3.40 -13.41 -8.90
N ALA A 15 4.56 -13.46 -8.25
CA ALA A 15 4.67 -13.82 -6.84
C ALA A 15 5.71 -12.89 -6.20
N PHE A 16 5.35 -12.35 -5.06
CA PHE A 16 6.18 -11.44 -4.28
C PHE A 16 6.12 -11.84 -2.83
N LYS A 17 7.27 -11.80 -2.17
CA LYS A 17 7.38 -11.93 -0.71
C LYS A 17 8.45 -10.98 -0.23
N GLN A 18 8.14 -10.20 0.81
CA GLN A 18 9.06 -9.31 1.48
C GLN A 18 8.92 -9.49 2.99
N GLU A 19 10.04 -9.60 3.66
CA GLU A 19 10.13 -9.71 5.11
C GLU A 19 10.93 -8.53 5.67
N HIS A 20 10.42 -7.91 6.72
CA HIS A 20 11.08 -6.84 7.44
C HIS A 20 11.17 -7.20 8.92
N ASP A 21 12.38 -7.24 9.43
CA ASP A 21 12.66 -7.24 10.86
C ASP A 21 12.96 -5.80 11.27
N PHE A 22 12.11 -5.23 12.09
CA PHE A 22 12.17 -3.83 12.45
C PHE A 22 12.39 -3.63 13.94
N TYR A 23 13.48 -2.93 14.29
CA TYR A 23 13.77 -2.51 15.63
C TYR A 23 14.07 -1.01 15.67
N GLN A 24 13.35 -0.29 16.54
CA GLN A 24 13.55 1.15 16.75
C GLN A 24 13.31 1.48 18.22
N ALA A 25 14.31 2.08 18.87
CA ALA A 25 14.21 2.59 20.22
C ALA A 25 14.54 4.08 20.26
N PHE A 26 13.63 4.88 20.79
CA PHE A 26 13.90 6.29 21.12
C PHE A 26 14.36 6.34 22.57
N LYS A 27 15.54 6.89 22.80
CA LYS A 27 16.16 6.99 24.12
C LYS A 27 16.40 8.44 24.52
N SER A 28 16.18 8.72 25.80
CA SER A 28 16.44 10.04 26.40
C SER A 28 16.99 9.84 27.79
N ASN A 29 18.24 10.19 28.01
CA ASN A 29 18.94 9.95 29.28
C ASN A 29 18.24 10.59 30.48
N GLY A 30 17.86 9.80 31.46
CA GLY A 30 17.23 10.22 32.71
C GLY A 30 15.76 10.67 32.59
N LEU A 31 15.20 10.79 31.37
CA LEU A 31 13.82 11.23 31.20
C LEU A 31 12.78 10.15 31.56
N PRO A 32 12.98 8.87 31.24
CA PRO A 32 12.05 7.82 31.63
C PRO A 32 11.89 7.65 33.13
N ASP A 33 12.97 7.80 33.88
CA ASP A 33 12.97 7.62 35.32
C ASP A 33 12.19 8.68 36.08
N VAL A 34 12.06 9.85 35.46
CA VAL A 34 11.42 11.01 36.10
C VAL A 34 9.97 11.22 35.65
N LEU A 35 9.67 10.94 34.40
CA LEU A 35 8.39 11.33 33.78
C LEU A 35 7.49 10.16 33.37
N LEU A 36 8.06 9.00 33.04
CA LEU A 36 7.34 7.95 32.32
C LEU A 36 7.30 6.60 33.02
N MET A 37 8.16 6.36 34.03
CA MET A 37 8.31 5.04 34.63
C MET A 37 8.60 5.14 36.13
N ASN A 38 7.99 4.26 36.93
CA ASN A 38 8.48 4.00 38.26
C ASN A 38 9.81 3.26 38.16
N ALA A 39 10.88 3.84 38.70
CA ALA A 39 12.25 3.29 38.62
C ALA A 39 12.40 1.85 39.15
N GLY A 40 11.41 1.33 39.87
CA GLY A 40 11.36 -0.03 40.40
C GLY A 40 10.68 -1.06 39.49
N GLU A 41 10.09 -0.63 38.38
CA GLU A 41 9.38 -1.56 37.48
C GLU A 41 10.38 -2.36 36.64
N PRO A 42 10.14 -3.66 36.43
CA PRO A 42 11.03 -4.51 35.63
C PRO A 42 11.29 -3.99 34.22
N GLY A 43 10.32 -3.39 33.57
CA GLY A 43 10.46 -2.81 32.23
C GLY A 43 11.45 -1.63 32.20
N ALA A 44 11.51 -0.80 33.25
CA ALA A 44 12.47 0.29 33.37
C ALA A 44 13.91 -0.21 33.43
N GLN A 45 14.12 -1.32 34.11
CA GLN A 45 15.45 -1.93 34.25
C GLN A 45 15.91 -2.62 32.96
N GLN A 46 14.99 -3.23 32.24
CA GLN A 46 15.27 -3.93 30.97
C GLN A 46 15.52 -2.98 29.80
N PHE A 47 14.81 -1.85 29.78
CA PHE A 47 14.88 -0.85 28.71
C PHE A 47 15.27 0.53 29.25
N PRO A 48 16.48 0.70 29.81
CA PRO A 48 16.90 1.95 30.42
C PRO A 48 16.88 3.09 29.40
N ASP A 49 16.44 4.27 29.85
CA ASP A 49 16.37 5.49 29.06
C ASP A 49 15.47 5.41 27.81
N THR A 50 14.72 4.33 27.62
CA THR A 50 13.88 4.12 26.46
C THR A 50 12.51 4.77 26.66
N VAL A 51 12.18 5.75 25.81
CA VAL A 51 10.89 6.46 25.80
C VAL A 51 9.85 5.74 24.95
N TYR A 52 10.31 5.10 23.87
CA TYR A 52 9.48 4.42 22.91
C TYR A 52 10.22 3.26 22.27
N LEU A 53 9.52 2.15 22.05
CA LEU A 53 10.07 0.95 21.44
C LEU A 53 9.13 0.39 20.38
N ASN A 54 9.70 0.10 19.21
CA ASN A 54 9.14 -0.71 18.15
C ASN A 54 10.05 -1.92 17.94
N SER A 55 9.52 -3.13 18.04
CA SER A 55 10.22 -4.37 17.67
C SER A 55 9.21 -5.33 17.08
N TYR A 56 9.22 -5.47 15.75
CA TYR A 56 8.24 -6.32 15.06
C TYR A 56 8.78 -6.90 13.76
N ASP A 57 8.24 -8.04 13.39
CA ASP A 57 8.33 -8.62 12.06
C ASP A 57 7.11 -8.21 11.23
N ARG A 58 7.38 -7.88 9.98
CA ARG A 58 6.35 -7.66 8.97
C ARG A 58 6.64 -8.55 7.77
N GLU A 59 5.63 -9.26 7.31
CA GLU A 59 5.67 -10.00 6.06
C GLU A 59 4.60 -9.44 5.11
N ASP A 60 5.02 -9.14 3.89
CA ASP A 60 4.15 -8.73 2.80
C ASP A 60 4.27 -9.78 1.69
N THR A 61 3.15 -10.34 1.25
CA THR A 61 3.08 -11.25 0.11
C THR A 61 2.03 -10.79 -0.88
N ASP A 62 2.28 -11.04 -2.18
CA ASP A 62 1.29 -10.82 -3.24
C ASP A 62 1.44 -11.89 -4.32
N GLU A 63 0.37 -12.58 -4.61
CA GLU A 63 0.28 -13.55 -5.70
C GLU A 63 -0.74 -13.06 -6.71
N ALA A 64 -0.39 -13.08 -8.00
CA ALA A 64 -1.30 -12.64 -9.03
C ALA A 64 -1.18 -13.46 -10.31
N ILE A 65 -2.30 -13.54 -11.02
CA ILE A 65 -2.38 -13.89 -12.43
C ILE A 65 -2.86 -12.66 -13.20
N PHE A 66 -2.22 -12.38 -14.33
CA PHE A 66 -2.60 -11.25 -15.17
C PHE A 66 -2.49 -11.61 -16.64
N GLY A 67 -3.22 -10.87 -17.47
CA GLY A 67 -3.11 -11.03 -18.91
C GLY A 67 -3.67 -9.83 -19.65
N SER A 68 -3.31 -9.72 -20.90
CA SER A 68 -3.86 -8.75 -21.84
C SER A 68 -4.05 -9.37 -23.21
N LEU A 69 -5.04 -8.84 -23.93
CA LEU A 69 -5.40 -9.23 -25.28
C LEU A 69 -5.59 -7.96 -26.11
N SER A 70 -4.84 -7.85 -27.19
CA SER A 70 -4.97 -6.79 -28.19
C SER A 70 -5.55 -7.35 -29.47
N TYR A 71 -6.51 -6.64 -30.06
CA TYR A 71 -7.15 -7.00 -31.31
C TYR A 71 -7.21 -5.80 -32.25
N ASP A 72 -6.67 -5.96 -33.46
CA ASP A 72 -6.76 -4.98 -34.52
C ASP A 72 -8.13 -5.09 -35.21
N ILE A 73 -9.06 -4.20 -34.83
CA ILE A 73 -10.41 -4.13 -35.39
C ILE A 73 -10.32 -3.79 -36.89
N THR A 74 -9.47 -2.81 -37.19
CA THR A 74 -9.04 -2.46 -38.56
C THR A 74 -7.50 -2.33 -38.57
N ASP A 75 -6.93 -1.96 -39.71
CA ASP A 75 -5.48 -1.71 -39.79
C ASP A 75 -5.04 -0.47 -38.98
N ASP A 76 -5.99 0.43 -38.68
CA ASP A 76 -5.75 1.69 -37.98
C ASP A 76 -6.37 1.73 -36.57
N LEU A 77 -7.23 0.77 -36.21
CA LEU A 77 -7.97 0.76 -34.95
C LEU A 77 -7.70 -0.50 -34.15
N GLU A 78 -7.09 -0.33 -32.99
CA GLU A 78 -6.77 -1.40 -32.04
C GLU A 78 -7.57 -1.23 -30.74
N ILE A 79 -8.07 -2.35 -30.21
CA ILE A 79 -8.56 -2.46 -28.84
C ILE A 79 -7.63 -3.38 -28.02
N THR A 80 -7.27 -2.94 -26.82
CA THR A 80 -6.54 -3.76 -25.84
C THR A 80 -7.37 -3.87 -24.56
N VAL A 81 -7.56 -5.10 -24.08
CA VAL A 81 -8.18 -5.39 -22.80
C VAL A 81 -7.19 -6.14 -21.91
N GLY A 82 -7.18 -5.83 -20.63
CA GLY A 82 -6.32 -6.50 -19.65
C GLY A 82 -7.03 -6.65 -18.32
N ALA A 83 -6.62 -7.67 -17.58
CA ALA A 83 -7.07 -7.90 -16.21
C ALA A 83 -5.93 -8.48 -15.36
N ARG A 84 -5.98 -8.19 -14.06
CA ARG A 84 -5.13 -8.79 -13.03
C ARG A 84 -6.01 -9.20 -11.86
N PHE A 85 -5.86 -10.44 -11.44
CA PHE A 85 -6.43 -11.00 -10.22
C PHE A 85 -5.29 -11.24 -9.24
N PHE A 86 -5.41 -10.73 -8.01
CA PHE A 86 -4.31 -10.73 -7.07
C PHE A 86 -4.78 -10.92 -5.63
N ARG A 87 -3.85 -11.35 -4.76
CA ARG A 87 -4.10 -11.67 -3.35
C ARG A 87 -2.98 -11.11 -2.48
N PRO A 88 -3.04 -9.84 -2.11
CA PRO A 88 -2.11 -9.26 -1.17
C PRO A 88 -2.43 -9.76 0.25
N GLU A 89 -1.38 -10.04 1.00
CA GLU A 89 -1.46 -10.38 2.42
C GLU A 89 -0.35 -9.66 3.16
N VAL A 90 -0.70 -9.01 4.27
CA VAL A 90 0.24 -8.33 5.15
C VAL A 90 0.04 -8.85 6.56
N THR A 91 1.12 -9.26 7.21
CA THR A 91 1.13 -9.65 8.62
C THR A 91 2.13 -8.79 9.39
N VAL A 92 1.79 -8.45 10.63
CA VAL A 92 2.68 -7.75 11.57
C VAL A 92 2.58 -8.43 12.92
N LYS A 93 3.75 -8.81 13.45
CA LYS A 93 3.86 -9.46 14.75
C LYS A 93 4.98 -8.84 15.56
N GLY A 94 4.69 -8.40 16.79
CA GLY A 94 5.69 -7.81 17.63
C GLY A 94 5.17 -6.91 18.74
N PHE A 95 5.98 -5.91 19.04
CA PHE A 95 5.72 -4.94 20.09
C PHE A 95 5.81 -3.50 19.58
N PHE A 96 4.92 -2.69 20.13
CA PHE A 96 4.84 -1.28 19.85
C PHE A 96 4.36 -0.54 21.11
N GLY A 97 5.13 0.42 21.61
CA GLY A 97 4.70 1.13 22.82
C GLY A 97 5.65 2.18 23.36
N PHE A 98 5.13 2.97 24.29
CA PHE A 98 5.89 3.96 25.06
C PHE A 98 6.42 3.37 26.37
N GLY A 99 7.37 4.05 27.00
CA GLY A 99 8.09 3.59 28.18
C GLY A 99 7.26 3.04 29.33
N GLN A 100 6.10 3.62 29.60
CA GLN A 100 5.16 3.11 30.60
C GLN A 100 4.51 1.77 30.24
N GLY A 101 4.60 1.35 28.98
CA GLY A 101 4.04 0.11 28.47
C GLY A 101 5.02 -1.05 28.39
N PHE A 102 6.24 -0.89 28.93
CA PHE A 102 7.30 -1.91 28.82
C PHE A 102 7.19 -3.04 29.86
N THR A 103 6.04 -3.20 30.45
CA THR A 103 5.76 -4.36 31.31
C THR A 103 4.62 -5.19 30.74
N PRO A 104 4.60 -6.51 30.97
CA PRO A 104 3.52 -7.37 30.49
C PRO A 104 2.12 -6.99 30.98
N GLN A 105 2.04 -6.31 32.11
CA GLN A 105 0.77 -5.92 32.75
C GLN A 105 0.32 -4.51 32.37
N TRP A 106 1.18 -3.72 31.75
CA TRP A 106 0.97 -2.30 31.56
C TRP A 106 1.01 -1.88 30.10
N SER A 107 0.22 -0.88 29.76
CA SER A 107 0.38 -0.15 28.51
C SER A 107 0.43 1.34 28.83
N SER A 108 1.16 2.08 28.03
CA SER A 108 1.35 3.51 28.20
C SER A 108 0.07 4.32 28.12
N ASN A 109 -1.02 3.83 27.62
CA ASN A 109 -2.28 4.56 27.47
C ASN A 109 -3.49 3.64 27.49
N GLY A 110 -3.35 2.45 28.04
CA GLY A 110 -4.39 1.44 28.01
C GLY A 110 -4.55 0.73 26.66
N GLU A 111 -3.86 1.19 25.64
CA GLU A 111 -4.03 0.69 24.27
C GLU A 111 -3.01 -0.39 23.86
N ASN A 112 -1.80 -0.32 24.43
CA ASN A 112 -0.68 -1.19 24.01
C ASN A 112 -0.45 -2.36 24.97
N LYS A 113 -1.52 -2.91 25.51
CA LYS A 113 -1.41 -4.06 26.40
C LYS A 113 -0.82 -5.25 25.69
N CYS A 114 0.03 -5.99 26.42
CA CYS A 114 0.50 -7.27 25.94
C CYS A 114 -0.65 -8.23 25.70
N THR A 115 -0.75 -8.80 24.52
CA THR A 115 -1.73 -9.83 24.19
C THR A 115 -1.31 -11.19 24.79
N THR A 116 -0.01 -11.35 24.99
CA THR A 116 0.58 -12.52 25.67
C THR A 116 1.59 -12.06 26.72
N GLN A 117 1.83 -12.90 27.72
CA GLN A 117 2.89 -12.69 28.74
C GLN A 117 4.21 -13.33 28.30
N VAL A 118 4.44 -13.43 26.99
CA VAL A 118 5.64 -14.04 26.40
C VAL A 118 6.50 -12.92 25.84
N ASP A 119 7.77 -12.93 26.17
CA ASP A 119 8.75 -12.05 25.58
C ASP A 119 8.80 -12.26 24.07
N TYR A 120 8.97 -11.20 23.34
CA TYR A 120 9.09 -11.25 21.90
C TYR A 120 10.38 -10.56 21.48
N LYS A 121 11.36 -11.34 21.02
CA LYS A 121 12.71 -10.85 20.69
C LYS A 121 13.26 -9.96 21.83
N ASP A 122 13.67 -8.73 21.48
CA ASP A 122 14.17 -7.72 22.41
C ASP A 122 13.07 -6.79 22.96
N ALA A 123 11.84 -7.23 22.95
CA ALA A 123 10.69 -6.47 23.42
C ALA A 123 10.08 -7.09 24.70
N PRO A 124 9.35 -6.31 25.51
CA PRO A 124 8.80 -6.78 26.78
C PRO A 124 7.70 -7.84 26.62
N CYS A 125 7.05 -7.88 25.48
CA CYS A 125 5.97 -8.83 25.20
C CYS A 125 5.51 -8.75 23.75
N LEU A 126 4.53 -9.57 23.39
CA LEU A 126 3.79 -9.47 22.15
C LEU A 126 2.49 -8.66 22.38
N ASN A 127 2.34 -7.51 21.72
CA ASN A 127 1.11 -6.71 21.79
C ASN A 127 0.48 -6.40 20.43
N VAL A 128 1.16 -6.73 19.34
CA VAL A 128 0.63 -6.67 17.97
C VAL A 128 0.83 -8.04 17.33
N ASP A 129 -0.26 -8.67 16.91
CA ASP A 129 -0.29 -9.91 16.12
C ASP A 129 -1.51 -9.83 15.22
N LYS A 130 -1.31 -9.28 14.02
CA LYS A 130 -2.38 -8.91 13.11
C LYS A 130 -2.04 -9.31 11.68
N GLY A 131 -3.07 -9.54 10.89
CA GLY A 131 -2.94 -9.80 9.47
C GLY A 131 -4.16 -9.31 8.69
N ILE A 132 -3.93 -8.87 7.47
CA ILE A 132 -4.98 -8.60 6.49
C ILE A 132 -4.66 -9.37 5.21
N LYS A 133 -5.68 -10.01 4.66
CA LYS A 133 -5.62 -10.72 3.39
C LYS A 133 -6.81 -10.32 2.54
N GLU A 134 -6.54 -9.92 1.32
CA GLU A 134 -7.55 -9.48 0.38
C GLU A 134 -7.51 -10.35 -0.88
N SER A 135 -8.58 -10.32 -1.67
CA SER A 135 -8.65 -10.97 -2.98
C SER A 135 -9.36 -10.03 -3.91
N GLU A 136 -8.59 -9.45 -4.83
CA GLU A 136 -9.00 -8.29 -5.61
C GLU A 136 -8.72 -8.49 -7.10
N GLN A 137 -9.31 -7.60 -7.90
CA GLN A 137 -9.09 -7.55 -9.34
C GLN A 137 -9.05 -6.12 -9.83
N ILE A 138 -8.28 -5.89 -10.88
CA ILE A 138 -8.25 -4.64 -11.63
C ILE A 138 -8.30 -4.92 -13.11
N GLY A 139 -8.88 -3.99 -13.85
CA GLY A 139 -9.07 -4.06 -15.29
C GLY A 139 -8.45 -2.89 -16.03
N ARG A 140 -8.29 -3.07 -17.34
CA ARG A 140 -7.90 -2.02 -18.28
C ARG A 140 -8.55 -2.27 -19.63
N VAL A 141 -9.07 -1.21 -20.24
CA VAL A 141 -9.50 -1.18 -21.64
C VAL A 141 -8.87 0.04 -22.30
N ASN A 142 -8.23 -0.18 -23.44
CA ASN A 142 -7.66 0.88 -24.25
C ASN A 142 -8.15 0.75 -25.69
N LEU A 143 -8.54 1.86 -26.28
CA LEU A 143 -8.84 1.97 -27.69
C LEU A 143 -7.86 2.96 -28.31
N THR A 144 -7.11 2.53 -29.31
CA THR A 144 -6.12 3.34 -30.02
C THR A 144 -6.53 3.46 -31.50
N TRP A 145 -6.58 4.68 -32.00
CA TRP A 145 -6.88 4.95 -33.39
C TRP A 145 -5.75 5.75 -34.03
N SER A 146 -5.07 5.13 -34.99
CA SER A 146 -4.04 5.72 -35.84
C SER A 146 -4.73 6.43 -37.02
N LEU A 147 -4.92 7.74 -36.92
CA LEU A 147 -5.57 8.55 -37.97
C LEU A 147 -4.68 8.67 -39.20
N SER A 148 -3.36 8.62 -39.00
CA SER A 148 -2.30 8.58 -40.00
C SER A 148 -1.02 8.05 -39.36
N ASN A 149 0.08 7.96 -40.13
CA ASN A 149 1.40 7.59 -39.58
C ASN A 149 1.89 8.59 -38.51
N ASP A 150 1.41 9.83 -38.55
CA ASP A 150 1.88 10.93 -37.70
C ASP A 150 0.85 11.37 -36.65
N HIS A 151 -0.37 10.83 -36.70
CA HIS A 151 -1.46 11.26 -35.84
C HIS A 151 -2.19 10.06 -35.22
N MET A 152 -2.28 10.04 -33.90
CA MET A 152 -2.96 9.01 -33.13
C MET A 152 -3.77 9.63 -32.01
N VAL A 153 -4.95 9.08 -31.76
CA VAL A 153 -5.76 9.35 -30.56
C VAL A 153 -6.00 8.06 -29.82
N TYR A 154 -6.24 8.16 -28.52
CA TYR A 154 -6.58 7.01 -27.70
C TYR A 154 -7.56 7.36 -26.59
N ALA A 155 -8.30 6.36 -26.15
CA ALA A 155 -9.13 6.42 -24.96
C ALA A 155 -8.79 5.22 -24.06
N THR A 156 -8.63 5.47 -22.77
CA THR A 156 -8.29 4.42 -21.78
C THR A 156 -9.26 4.51 -20.60
N TRP A 157 -9.82 3.39 -20.22
CA TRP A 157 -10.33 3.12 -18.90
C TRP A 157 -9.37 2.17 -18.20
N SER A 158 -8.98 2.49 -16.97
CA SER A 158 -8.08 1.62 -16.21
C SER A 158 -8.30 1.77 -14.71
N GLU A 159 -8.12 0.68 -14.00
CA GLU A 159 -8.12 0.64 -12.55
C GLU A 159 -6.70 0.46 -12.03
N GLY A 160 -6.41 1.14 -10.93
CA GLY A 160 -5.22 0.97 -10.11
C GLY A 160 -5.61 0.70 -8.68
N TYR A 161 -4.70 0.17 -7.88
CA TYR A 161 -4.95 -0.08 -6.46
C TYR A 161 -3.71 0.18 -5.62
N ARG A 162 -3.93 0.40 -4.35
CA ARG A 162 -2.92 0.38 -3.30
C ARG A 162 -3.37 -0.63 -2.24
N PRO A 163 -2.53 -1.60 -1.85
CA PRO A 163 -2.93 -2.65 -0.91
C PRO A 163 -3.29 -2.08 0.46
N GLY A 164 -4.19 -2.76 1.12
CA GLY A 164 -4.51 -2.55 2.53
C GLY A 164 -3.33 -2.81 3.45
N GLY A 165 -3.50 -2.56 4.72
CA GLY A 165 -2.40 -2.72 5.67
C GLY A 165 -2.85 -2.71 7.12
N ILE A 166 -1.86 -2.69 8.00
CA ILE A 166 -2.04 -2.87 9.42
C ILE A 166 -1.64 -1.61 10.18
N ASN A 167 -2.56 -1.13 11.01
CA ASN A 167 -2.26 -0.17 12.04
C ASN A 167 -1.58 -0.87 13.22
N ARG A 168 -0.42 -0.37 13.63
CA ARG A 168 0.37 -0.96 14.72
C ARG A 168 -0.24 -0.77 16.10
N ALA A 169 -1.02 0.30 16.28
CA ALA A 169 -1.76 0.49 17.53
C ALA A 169 -2.72 -0.69 17.74
N PRO A 170 -2.67 -1.40 18.89
CA PRO A 170 -3.46 -2.61 19.10
C PRO A 170 -4.97 -2.41 18.96
N ALA A 171 -5.47 -1.25 19.36
CA ALA A 171 -6.89 -0.91 19.27
C ALA A 171 -7.33 -0.38 17.89
N ALA A 172 -6.39 -0.02 17.01
CA ALA A 172 -6.72 0.46 15.68
C ALA A 172 -7.02 -0.71 14.74
N THR A 173 -8.03 -0.53 13.91
CA THR A 173 -8.40 -1.51 12.88
C THR A 173 -7.38 -1.54 11.75
N GLU A 174 -7.34 -2.63 11.01
CA GLU A 174 -6.70 -2.73 9.72
C GLU A 174 -7.42 -1.78 8.74
N TYR A 175 -6.74 -1.37 7.69
CA TYR A 175 -7.31 -0.61 6.58
C TYR A 175 -7.23 -1.42 5.29
N VAL A 176 -8.27 -1.33 4.47
CA VAL A 176 -8.41 -2.10 3.23
C VAL A 176 -7.72 -1.43 2.05
N SER A 177 -7.59 -2.16 0.95
CA SER A 177 -7.13 -1.61 -0.33
C SER A 177 -7.97 -0.41 -0.75
N ASP A 178 -7.33 0.56 -1.39
CA ASP A 178 -8.00 1.63 -2.12
C ASP A 178 -7.85 1.46 -3.63
N PHE A 179 -8.82 1.97 -4.37
CA PHE A 179 -8.91 1.81 -5.81
C PHE A 179 -9.05 3.16 -6.50
N LEU A 180 -8.35 3.28 -7.63
CA LEU A 180 -8.44 4.44 -8.50
C LEU A 180 -8.93 4.00 -9.87
N THR A 181 -10.08 4.52 -10.31
CA THR A 181 -10.57 4.35 -11.67
C THR A 181 -10.23 5.58 -12.48
N ASN A 182 -9.46 5.39 -13.56
CA ASN A 182 -9.01 6.46 -14.44
C ASN A 182 -9.69 6.36 -15.82
N TYR A 183 -10.22 7.48 -16.29
CA TYR A 183 -10.72 7.69 -17.64
C TYR A 183 -9.84 8.73 -18.33
N GLU A 184 -9.18 8.35 -19.40
CA GLU A 184 -8.24 9.21 -20.09
C GLU A 184 -8.54 9.23 -21.59
N PHE A 185 -8.49 10.41 -22.19
CA PHE A 185 -8.46 10.63 -23.63
C PHE A 185 -7.20 11.40 -23.98
N GLY A 186 -6.42 10.89 -24.95
CA GLY A 186 -5.18 11.55 -25.34
C GLY A 186 -4.94 11.51 -26.84
N TRP A 187 -3.95 12.31 -27.23
CA TRP A 187 -3.50 12.42 -28.62
C TRP A 187 -1.99 12.52 -28.70
N LYS A 188 -1.44 11.95 -29.77
CA LYS A 188 -0.04 12.09 -30.17
C LYS A 188 0.01 12.49 -31.61
N THR A 189 0.62 13.65 -31.89
CA THR A 189 0.65 14.22 -33.22
C THR A 189 2.01 14.76 -33.58
N MET A 190 2.42 14.53 -34.81
CA MET A 190 3.66 14.99 -35.40
C MET A 190 3.33 15.81 -36.65
N TRP A 191 3.99 16.95 -36.83
CA TRP A 191 3.71 17.92 -37.85
C TRP A 191 4.99 18.39 -38.52
N ALA A 192 4.88 18.98 -39.75
CA ALA A 192 6.00 19.57 -40.48
C ALA A 192 7.16 18.56 -40.67
N ASP A 193 6.87 17.38 -41.21
CA ASP A 193 7.83 16.30 -41.46
C ASP A 193 8.65 15.92 -40.21
N GLY A 194 7.98 15.87 -39.05
CA GLY A 194 8.60 15.49 -37.78
C GLY A 194 9.29 16.62 -37.00
N THR A 195 9.21 17.85 -37.51
CA THR A 195 9.85 19.00 -36.87
C THR A 195 9.08 19.51 -35.65
N PHE A 196 7.76 19.33 -35.60
CA PHE A 196 6.91 19.76 -34.50
C PHE A 196 6.06 18.62 -33.99
N GLN A 197 6.10 18.40 -32.67
CA GLN A 197 5.30 17.38 -31.98
C GLN A 197 4.37 18.06 -30.97
N PHE A 198 3.08 17.69 -30.99
CA PHE A 198 2.09 18.15 -30.04
C PHE A 198 1.29 16.96 -29.48
N ASN A 199 1.57 16.61 -28.22
CA ASN A 199 0.93 15.53 -27.49
C ASN A 199 0.20 16.10 -26.29
N GLY A 200 -0.89 15.45 -25.89
CA GLY A 200 -1.62 15.82 -24.70
C GLY A 200 -2.59 14.73 -24.29
N ALA A 201 -3.10 14.87 -23.07
CA ALA A 201 -4.19 14.07 -22.55
C ALA A 201 -5.06 14.90 -21.62
N VAL A 202 -6.32 14.49 -21.49
CA VAL A 202 -7.25 14.91 -20.45
C VAL A 202 -7.72 13.67 -19.72
N PHE A 203 -7.89 13.76 -18.42
CA PHE A 203 -8.29 12.63 -17.61
C PHE A 203 -9.23 13.04 -16.48
N GLN A 204 -9.98 12.06 -16.01
CA GLN A 204 -10.71 12.10 -14.74
C GLN A 204 -10.38 10.81 -13.99
N ALA A 205 -10.12 10.93 -12.71
CA ALA A 205 -9.88 9.78 -11.86
C ALA A 205 -10.81 9.83 -10.63
N ASP A 206 -11.48 8.71 -10.38
CA ASP A 206 -12.35 8.50 -9.24
C ASP A 206 -11.61 7.58 -8.25
N TRP A 207 -11.40 8.05 -7.04
CA TRP A 207 -10.65 7.35 -6.01
C TRP A 207 -11.56 6.89 -4.89
N GLU A 208 -11.69 5.59 -4.71
CA GLU A 208 -12.55 4.97 -3.71
C GLU A 208 -11.73 4.46 -2.52
N ASP A 209 -12.29 4.57 -1.31
CA ASP A 209 -11.71 4.10 -0.05
C ASP A 209 -10.28 4.62 0.21
N PHE A 210 -9.96 5.85 -0.27
CA PHE A 210 -8.59 6.34 -0.23
C PHE A 210 -7.99 6.32 1.19
N GLN A 211 -6.76 5.83 1.29
CA GLN A 211 -6.05 5.68 2.56
C GLN A 211 -5.51 7.03 3.04
N VAL A 212 -5.99 7.48 4.20
CA VAL A 212 -5.59 8.74 4.83
C VAL A 212 -4.80 8.47 6.09
N SER A 213 -3.62 9.06 6.18
CA SER A 213 -2.82 9.05 7.41
C SER A 213 -3.21 10.22 8.29
N PHE A 214 -3.43 9.97 9.56
CA PHE A 214 -3.69 10.98 10.58
C PHE A 214 -2.97 10.63 11.88
N VAL A 215 -2.83 11.62 12.73
CA VAL A 215 -2.28 11.41 14.07
C VAL A 215 -3.45 11.07 14.99
N GLY A 216 -3.51 9.82 15.41
CA GLY A 216 -4.49 9.32 16.35
C GLY A 216 -4.19 9.70 17.79
N ALA A 217 -4.92 9.10 18.72
CA ALA A 217 -4.65 9.23 20.14
C ALA A 217 -3.18 8.90 20.44
N ASN A 218 -2.59 9.61 21.42
CA ASN A 218 -1.21 9.38 21.86
C ASN A 218 -0.12 9.69 20.82
N ALA A 219 -0.41 10.56 19.84
CA ALA A 219 0.50 10.95 18.78
C ALA A 219 1.00 9.78 17.89
N ILE A 220 0.24 8.69 17.83
CA ILE A 220 0.52 7.54 16.97
C ILE A 220 -0.13 7.74 15.61
N THR A 221 0.66 7.67 14.56
CA THR A 221 0.15 7.71 13.19
C THR A 221 -0.68 6.46 12.89
N GLN A 222 -1.88 6.68 12.41
CA GLN A 222 -2.82 5.66 11.96
C GLN A 222 -3.25 5.95 10.53
N VAL A 223 -3.71 4.93 9.84
CA VAL A 223 -4.28 5.00 8.50
C VAL A 223 -5.71 4.49 8.55
N ASN A 224 -6.61 5.23 7.96
CA ASN A 224 -7.99 4.78 7.75
C ASN A 224 -8.37 4.97 6.28
N ASN A 225 -9.36 4.22 5.85
CA ASN A 225 -9.99 4.46 4.56
C ASN A 225 -10.94 5.66 4.69
N GLY A 226 -10.78 6.62 3.80
CA GLY A 226 -11.63 7.80 3.68
C GLY A 226 -12.78 7.55 2.69
N PRO A 227 -13.64 8.55 2.48
CA PRO A 227 -14.65 8.51 1.42
C PRO A 227 -14.00 8.60 0.03
N SER A 228 -14.83 8.56 -1.03
CA SER A 228 -14.36 8.78 -2.39
C SER A 228 -13.84 10.19 -2.63
N ALA A 229 -12.92 10.35 -3.58
CA ALA A 229 -12.42 11.62 -4.05
C ALA A 229 -12.29 11.61 -5.59
N ASP A 230 -12.64 12.72 -6.21
CA ASP A 230 -12.53 12.92 -7.66
C ASP A 230 -11.33 13.82 -7.98
N VAL A 231 -10.57 13.45 -9.00
CA VAL A 231 -9.41 14.19 -9.49
C VAL A 231 -9.59 14.46 -10.99
N THR A 232 -9.48 15.72 -11.40
CA THR A 232 -9.59 16.14 -12.80
C THR A 232 -8.46 17.05 -13.21
#